data_7bd53ae8777f06e89083111d9c83e2b7
#
_entry.id   7bd53ae8777f06e89083111d9c83e2b7
#
_cell.length_a   1.000
_cell.length_b   1.000
_cell.length_c   1.000
_cell.angle_alpha   90.00
_cell.angle_beta   90.00
_cell.angle_gamma   90.00
#
_symmetry.space_group_name_H-M   'P 1'
#
loop_
_entity.id
_entity.type
_entity.pdbx_description
1 polymer ?
#
loop_
_entity_poly.entity_id
_entity_poly.type
_entity_poly.pdbx_seq_one_letter_code
_entity_poly.pdbx_strand_id
1 'polypeptide(L)'
;MAPSLAVQTVAPGSIQLESTFPATIKGKTDIDVRPMVSGNIVSVHVDEGQRVNKGQLLFTIDQVPYLAAVDQARASVNVASTAVETAQISYNSNKALFDKNIISEHALQISANQLAQAKAQLAQANAGLTNAEKNLSYTQVVAPSDGVVGSIPLRVGALASPSGQALTTVSDNSEVYAYFS
;
A
#
# COMPACT_ATOMS: atom_id res chain seq x y z
N MET A 1 -3.97 44.77 85.36
CA MET A 1 -4.72 44.53 84.14
C MET A 1 -4.10 43.28 83.50
N ALA A 2 -4.84 42.20 83.35
CA ALA A 2 -4.37 41.01 82.65
C ALA A 2 -4.44 41.25 81.13
N PRO A 3 -3.40 40.87 80.33
CA PRO A 3 -3.46 41.06 78.90
C PRO A 3 -4.52 40.11 78.29
N SER A 4 -5.39 40.63 77.42
CA SER A 4 -6.31 39.80 76.63
C SER A 4 -5.56 39.18 75.45
N LEU A 5 -5.53 37.90 75.41
CA LEU A 5 -4.94 37.12 74.25
C LEU A 5 -6.07 36.74 73.33
N ALA A 6 -5.88 37.00 72.03
CA ALA A 6 -6.78 36.54 70.99
C ALA A 6 -6.58 35.04 70.79
N VAL A 7 -7.63 34.25 70.96
CA VAL A 7 -7.61 32.82 70.68
C VAL A 7 -8.44 32.56 69.44
N GLN A 8 -7.88 31.73 68.53
CA GLN A 8 -8.58 31.25 67.32
C GLN A 8 -8.97 29.78 67.52
N THR A 9 -10.23 29.51 67.36
CA THR A 9 -10.72 28.12 67.39
C THR A 9 -10.37 27.40 66.09
N VAL A 10 -9.57 26.37 66.17
CA VAL A 10 -9.23 25.52 65.05
C VAL A 10 -10.26 24.39 64.96
N ALA A 11 -11.02 24.36 63.88
CA ALA A 11 -11.94 23.25 63.57
C ALA A 11 -11.33 22.36 62.52
N PRO A 12 -11.57 21.02 62.57
CA PRO A 12 -11.13 20.12 61.50
C PRO A 12 -11.88 20.46 60.20
N GLY A 13 -11.14 20.79 59.14
CA GLY A 13 -11.65 21.05 57.80
C GLY A 13 -11.05 20.06 56.81
N SER A 14 -11.81 19.63 55.80
CA SER A 14 -11.32 18.87 54.70
C SER A 14 -10.73 19.83 53.65
N ILE A 15 -9.49 19.59 53.25
CA ILE A 15 -8.86 20.26 52.10
C ILE A 15 -8.82 19.25 50.97
N GLN A 16 -9.40 19.62 49.84
CA GLN A 16 -9.16 18.87 48.57
C GLN A 16 -7.81 19.33 48.02
N LEU A 17 -6.88 18.38 47.93
CA LEU A 17 -5.62 18.56 47.23
C LEU A 17 -5.81 18.11 45.77
N GLU A 18 -5.78 19.06 44.84
CA GLU A 18 -5.73 18.78 43.41
C GLU A 18 -4.28 18.71 42.96
N SER A 19 -3.92 17.58 42.36
CA SER A 19 -2.62 17.39 41.69
C SER A 19 -2.87 17.24 40.20
N THR A 20 -2.26 18.14 39.41
CA THR A 20 -2.36 18.09 37.94
C THR A 20 -1.12 17.39 37.38
N PHE A 21 -1.33 16.33 36.61
CA PHE A 21 -0.25 15.60 35.95
C PHE A 21 -0.38 15.84 34.46
N PRO A 22 0.71 16.24 33.75
CA PRO A 22 0.69 16.29 32.28
C PRO A 22 0.56 14.88 31.73
N ALA A 23 -0.37 14.72 30.76
CA ALA A 23 -0.59 13.46 30.10
C ALA A 23 -0.63 13.66 28.58
N THR A 24 0.03 12.77 27.84
CA THR A 24 -0.10 12.70 26.39
C THR A 24 -1.10 11.62 26.04
N ILE A 25 -2.16 11.98 25.32
CA ILE A 25 -3.17 11.04 24.84
C ILE A 25 -2.77 10.58 23.45
N LYS A 26 -2.71 9.25 23.26
CA LYS A 26 -2.50 8.61 21.93
C LYS A 26 -3.62 7.64 21.67
N GLY A 27 -3.98 7.48 20.39
CA GLY A 27 -4.89 6.41 19.95
C GLY A 27 -4.26 5.04 20.19
N LYS A 28 -5.08 4.00 20.16
CA LYS A 28 -4.67 2.60 20.31
C LYS A 28 -3.60 2.22 19.27
N THR A 29 -3.76 2.72 18.06
CA THR A 29 -2.84 2.46 16.96
C THR A 29 -2.77 3.68 16.05
N ASP A 30 -1.59 4.24 15.89
CA ASP A 30 -1.31 5.31 14.95
C ASP A 30 -0.50 4.73 13.80
N ILE A 31 -1.06 4.74 12.58
CA ILE A 31 -0.41 4.18 11.38
C ILE A 31 -0.08 5.32 10.42
N ASP A 32 1.20 5.52 10.17
CA ASP A 32 1.67 6.42 9.13
C ASP A 32 1.32 5.88 7.76
N VAL A 33 0.52 6.62 7.00
CA VAL A 33 0.18 6.31 5.62
C VAL A 33 1.26 6.89 4.71
N ARG A 34 2.07 6.02 4.13
CA ARG A 34 3.13 6.36 3.20
C ARG A 34 2.81 5.80 1.82
N PRO A 35 3.14 6.52 0.74
CA PRO A 35 2.96 6.00 -0.61
C PRO A 35 3.96 4.85 -0.85
N MET A 36 3.56 3.85 -1.63
CA MET A 36 4.47 2.76 -2.04
C MET A 36 5.17 3.05 -3.37
N VAL A 37 4.73 4.12 -4.07
CA VAL A 37 5.29 4.58 -5.36
C VAL A 37 5.52 6.08 -5.31
N SER A 38 6.40 6.59 -6.15
CA SER A 38 6.70 8.02 -6.24
C SER A 38 5.85 8.69 -7.32
N GLY A 39 5.42 9.91 -7.07
CA GLY A 39 4.68 10.73 -8.05
C GLY A 39 3.99 11.92 -7.40
N ASN A 40 3.44 12.81 -8.20
CA ASN A 40 2.74 13.97 -7.70
C ASN A 40 1.33 13.57 -7.21
N ILE A 41 0.89 14.18 -6.12
CA ILE A 41 -0.49 14.02 -5.64
C ILE A 41 -1.43 14.75 -6.61
N VAL A 42 -2.32 14.01 -7.24
CA VAL A 42 -3.32 14.55 -8.17
C VAL A 42 -4.58 14.98 -7.41
N SER A 43 -5.01 14.19 -6.44
CA SER A 43 -6.18 14.51 -5.62
C SER A 43 -6.07 13.96 -4.21
N VAL A 44 -6.70 14.66 -3.28
CA VAL A 44 -6.90 14.30 -1.88
C VAL A 44 -8.41 14.09 -1.70
N HIS A 45 -8.83 12.96 -1.19
CA HIS A 45 -10.23 12.53 -1.10
C HIS A 45 -10.78 12.60 0.33
N VAL A 46 -9.98 13.05 1.29
CA VAL A 46 -10.34 13.10 2.70
C VAL A 46 -9.87 14.41 3.32
N ASP A 47 -10.52 14.80 4.40
CA ASP A 47 -10.14 15.96 5.19
C ASP A 47 -9.48 15.53 6.50
N GLU A 48 -8.71 16.46 7.10
CA GLU A 48 -8.12 16.27 8.44
C GLU A 48 -9.23 16.08 9.47
N GLY A 49 -9.10 15.09 10.34
CA GLY A 49 -10.10 14.75 11.36
C GLY A 49 -11.27 13.91 10.83
N GLN A 50 -11.34 13.60 9.54
CA GLN A 50 -12.38 12.76 8.95
C GLN A 50 -12.24 11.32 9.40
N ARG A 51 -13.36 10.65 9.71
CA ARG A 51 -13.40 9.21 9.96
C ARG A 51 -13.39 8.45 8.63
N VAL A 52 -12.54 7.42 8.56
CA VAL A 52 -12.35 6.59 7.37
C VAL A 52 -12.44 5.12 7.74
N ASN A 53 -12.85 4.31 6.76
CA ASN A 53 -12.88 2.86 6.88
C ASN A 53 -11.68 2.25 6.15
N LYS A 54 -11.25 1.08 6.60
CA LYS A 54 -10.20 0.30 5.94
C LYS A 54 -10.49 0.11 4.45
N GLY A 55 -9.51 0.42 3.61
CA GLY A 55 -9.64 0.35 2.15
C GLY A 55 -10.26 1.57 1.50
N GLN A 56 -10.70 2.58 2.26
CA GLN A 56 -11.20 3.84 1.71
C GLN A 56 -10.06 4.61 1.04
N LEU A 57 -10.32 5.15 -0.16
CA LEU A 57 -9.35 5.94 -0.92
C LEU A 57 -9.08 7.27 -0.21
N LEU A 58 -7.80 7.54 0.03
CA LEU A 58 -7.33 8.77 0.70
C LEU A 58 -6.68 9.74 -0.29
N PHE A 59 -5.75 9.22 -1.09
CA PHE A 59 -4.97 10.03 -2.05
C PHE A 59 -4.89 9.32 -3.40
N THR A 60 -4.80 10.10 -4.46
CA THR A 60 -4.47 9.61 -5.81
C THR A 60 -3.17 10.26 -6.25
N ILE A 61 -2.19 9.42 -6.57
CA ILE A 61 -0.90 9.80 -7.17
C ILE A 61 -1.04 9.74 -8.69
N ASP A 62 -0.25 10.51 -9.43
CA ASP A 62 -0.25 10.52 -10.90
C ASP A 62 -0.10 9.11 -11.46
N GLN A 63 -1.15 8.66 -12.16
CA GLN A 63 -1.26 7.31 -12.71
C GLN A 63 -0.71 7.18 -14.12
N VAL A 64 -0.51 8.29 -14.82
CA VAL A 64 -0.15 8.28 -16.25
C VAL A 64 1.08 7.42 -16.55
N PRO A 65 2.22 7.57 -15.85
CA PRO A 65 3.40 6.75 -16.12
C PRO A 65 3.18 5.27 -15.78
N TYR A 66 2.37 4.96 -14.79
CA TYR A 66 2.06 3.58 -14.36
C TYR A 66 1.10 2.90 -15.33
N LEU A 67 0.11 3.61 -15.89
CA LEU A 67 -0.76 3.12 -16.95
C LEU A 67 0.05 2.78 -18.20
N ALA A 68 0.96 3.67 -18.63
CA ALA A 68 1.85 3.41 -19.75
C ALA A 68 2.72 2.16 -19.53
N ALA A 69 3.20 1.94 -18.30
CA ALA A 69 3.97 0.75 -17.94
C ALA A 69 3.13 -0.53 -18.00
N VAL A 70 1.87 -0.48 -17.58
CA VAL A 70 0.92 -1.61 -17.70
C VAL A 70 0.65 -1.94 -19.18
N ASP A 71 0.42 -0.93 -20.02
CA ASP A 71 0.16 -1.12 -21.45
C ASP A 71 1.39 -1.72 -22.15
N GLN A 72 2.61 -1.26 -21.81
CA GLN A 72 3.86 -1.83 -22.31
C GLN A 72 4.03 -3.30 -21.88
N ALA A 73 3.75 -3.62 -20.61
CA ALA A 73 3.84 -4.99 -20.11
C ALA A 73 2.79 -5.89 -20.77
N ARG A 74 1.57 -5.39 -20.99
CA ARG A 74 0.50 -6.10 -21.70
C ARG A 74 0.89 -6.42 -23.17
N ALA A 75 1.50 -5.47 -23.85
CA ALA A 75 2.03 -5.68 -25.18
C ALA A 75 3.08 -6.80 -25.19
N SER A 76 3.97 -6.84 -24.19
CA SER A 76 4.97 -7.88 -24.04
C SER A 76 4.34 -9.28 -23.82
N VAL A 77 3.26 -9.37 -23.05
CA VAL A 77 2.48 -10.61 -22.87
C VAL A 77 1.89 -11.07 -24.21
N ASN A 78 1.32 -10.15 -25.01
CA ASN A 78 0.75 -10.49 -26.30
C ASN A 78 1.81 -11.05 -27.26
N VAL A 79 3.00 -10.44 -27.32
CA VAL A 79 4.12 -10.97 -28.13
C VAL A 79 4.53 -12.37 -27.67
N ALA A 80 4.69 -12.57 -26.36
CA ALA A 80 5.07 -13.88 -25.82
C ALA A 80 3.97 -14.93 -26.02
N SER A 81 2.69 -14.56 -25.95
CA SER A 81 1.55 -15.44 -26.24
C SER A 81 1.57 -15.92 -27.69
N THR A 82 1.78 -15.01 -28.64
CA THR A 82 1.88 -15.37 -30.07
C THR A 82 3.07 -16.31 -30.33
N ALA A 83 4.20 -16.10 -29.63
CA ALA A 83 5.35 -17.00 -29.72
C ALA A 83 5.03 -18.41 -29.21
N VAL A 84 4.24 -18.53 -28.12
CA VAL A 84 3.76 -19.82 -27.63
C VAL A 84 2.86 -20.50 -28.64
N GLU A 85 1.90 -19.78 -29.24
CA GLU A 85 1.01 -20.32 -30.27
C GLU A 85 1.81 -20.85 -31.47
N THR A 86 2.79 -20.09 -31.96
CA THR A 86 3.67 -20.51 -33.06
C THR A 86 4.46 -21.77 -32.70
N ALA A 87 5.06 -21.79 -31.51
CA ALA A 87 5.82 -22.97 -31.05
C ALA A 87 4.90 -24.19 -30.84
N GLN A 88 3.67 -23.99 -30.38
CA GLN A 88 2.68 -25.05 -30.20
C GLN A 88 2.27 -25.67 -31.55
N ILE A 89 2.04 -24.83 -32.57
CA ILE A 89 1.73 -25.30 -33.93
C ILE A 89 2.90 -26.12 -34.47
N SER A 90 4.14 -25.63 -34.32
CA SER A 90 5.36 -26.36 -34.76
C SER A 90 5.52 -27.70 -34.06
N TYR A 91 5.32 -27.73 -32.74
CA TYR A 91 5.35 -28.95 -31.95
C TYR A 91 4.28 -29.96 -32.41
N ASN A 92 3.04 -29.51 -32.59
CA ASN A 92 1.93 -30.39 -33.04
C ASN A 92 2.19 -30.95 -34.42
N SER A 93 2.72 -30.13 -35.36
CA SER A 93 3.10 -30.57 -36.69
C SER A 93 4.20 -31.63 -36.65
N ASN A 94 5.29 -31.38 -35.88
CA ASN A 94 6.37 -32.33 -35.71
C ASN A 94 5.90 -33.63 -35.03
N LYS A 95 5.00 -33.53 -34.04
CA LYS A 95 4.41 -34.71 -33.42
C LYS A 95 3.64 -35.57 -34.41
N ALA A 96 2.82 -34.97 -35.27
CA ALA A 96 2.10 -35.69 -36.31
C ALA A 96 3.01 -36.34 -37.35
N LEU A 97 4.18 -35.78 -37.66
CA LEU A 97 5.21 -36.36 -38.53
C LEU A 97 5.97 -37.50 -37.83
N PHE A 98 6.26 -37.34 -36.52
CA PHE A 98 6.90 -38.37 -35.72
C PHE A 98 5.99 -39.61 -35.59
N ASP A 99 4.71 -39.44 -35.33
CA ASP A 99 3.71 -40.52 -35.23
C ASP A 99 3.62 -41.33 -36.53
N LYS A 100 4.01 -40.73 -37.70
CA LYS A 100 4.10 -41.37 -39.02
C LYS A 100 5.51 -41.90 -39.34
N ASN A 101 6.46 -41.82 -38.36
CA ASN A 101 7.88 -42.21 -38.53
C ASN A 101 8.61 -41.41 -39.64
N ILE A 102 8.21 -40.16 -39.90
CA ILE A 102 8.83 -39.29 -40.92
C ILE A 102 10.02 -38.52 -40.37
N ILE A 103 9.99 -38.17 -39.07
CA ILE A 103 11.06 -37.43 -38.37
C ILE A 103 11.61 -38.25 -37.20
N SER A 104 12.84 -37.90 -36.76
CA SER A 104 13.47 -38.51 -35.60
C SER A 104 12.89 -37.99 -34.28
N GLU A 105 13.03 -38.79 -33.23
CA GLU A 105 12.69 -38.37 -31.85
C GLU A 105 13.44 -37.08 -31.43
N HIS A 106 14.69 -36.93 -31.86
CA HIS A 106 15.49 -35.74 -31.61
C HIS A 106 14.86 -34.46 -32.18
N ALA A 107 14.30 -34.55 -33.41
CA ALA A 107 13.60 -33.40 -34.02
C ALA A 107 12.32 -33.04 -33.26
N LEU A 108 11.57 -34.04 -32.78
CA LEU A 108 10.40 -33.79 -31.92
C LEU A 108 10.82 -33.13 -30.59
N GLN A 109 11.91 -33.64 -29.97
CA GLN A 109 12.43 -33.09 -28.70
C GLN A 109 12.87 -31.63 -28.83
N ILE A 110 13.48 -31.23 -29.95
CA ILE A 110 13.84 -29.84 -30.23
C ILE A 110 12.58 -28.96 -30.22
N SER A 111 11.51 -29.35 -30.90
CA SER A 111 10.27 -28.57 -30.93
C SER A 111 9.56 -28.52 -29.58
N ALA A 112 9.65 -29.61 -28.79
CA ALA A 112 9.15 -29.60 -27.40
C ALA A 112 9.91 -28.62 -26.52
N ASN A 113 11.24 -28.56 -26.66
CA ASN A 113 12.08 -27.62 -25.92
C ASN A 113 11.79 -26.16 -26.34
N GLN A 114 11.58 -25.90 -27.64
CA GLN A 114 11.19 -24.58 -28.15
C GLN A 114 9.84 -24.11 -27.56
N LEU A 115 8.86 -25.03 -27.50
CA LEU A 115 7.58 -24.74 -26.87
C LEU A 115 7.75 -24.47 -25.38
N ALA A 116 8.56 -25.25 -24.67
CA ALA A 116 8.84 -25.03 -23.25
C ALA A 116 9.50 -23.67 -23.02
N GLN A 117 10.46 -23.29 -23.88
CA GLN A 117 11.11 -21.96 -23.83
C GLN A 117 10.11 -20.83 -24.05
N ALA A 118 9.24 -20.94 -25.07
CA ALA A 118 8.20 -19.93 -25.33
C ALA A 118 7.24 -19.78 -24.14
N LYS A 119 6.82 -20.89 -23.52
CA LYS A 119 5.98 -20.87 -22.31
C LYS A 119 6.67 -20.20 -21.12
N ALA A 120 7.98 -20.42 -20.95
CA ALA A 120 8.75 -19.75 -19.91
C ALA A 120 8.84 -18.24 -20.15
N GLN A 121 9.00 -17.80 -21.39
CA GLN A 121 8.99 -16.39 -21.76
C GLN A 121 7.62 -15.73 -21.50
N LEU A 122 6.53 -16.44 -21.80
CA LEU A 122 5.18 -15.96 -21.48
C LEU A 122 4.98 -15.82 -19.96
N ALA A 123 5.46 -16.80 -19.19
CA ALA A 123 5.38 -16.72 -17.72
C ALA A 123 6.16 -15.50 -17.17
N GLN A 124 7.35 -15.22 -17.73
CA GLN A 124 8.14 -14.04 -17.40
C GLN A 124 7.39 -12.73 -17.75
N ALA A 125 6.80 -12.65 -18.93
CA ALA A 125 6.03 -11.48 -19.35
C ALA A 125 4.80 -11.25 -18.45
N ASN A 126 4.09 -12.30 -18.07
CA ASN A 126 2.96 -12.22 -17.12
C ASN A 126 3.40 -11.72 -15.74
N ALA A 127 4.55 -12.18 -15.24
CA ALA A 127 5.11 -11.65 -13.99
C ALA A 127 5.41 -10.15 -14.10
N GLY A 128 5.94 -9.70 -15.23
CA GLY A 128 6.16 -8.28 -15.53
C GLY A 128 4.85 -7.49 -15.53
N LEU A 129 3.79 -7.99 -16.14
CA LEU A 129 2.46 -7.37 -16.14
C LEU A 129 1.91 -7.26 -14.71
N THR A 130 1.98 -8.34 -13.94
CA THR A 130 1.53 -8.33 -12.53
C THR A 130 2.25 -7.26 -11.70
N ASN A 131 3.56 -7.09 -11.90
CA ASN A 131 4.33 -6.05 -11.22
C ASN A 131 3.89 -4.63 -11.63
N ALA A 132 3.66 -4.41 -12.93
CA ALA A 132 3.19 -3.11 -13.42
C ALA A 132 1.78 -2.79 -12.88
N GLU A 133 0.86 -3.75 -12.85
CA GLU A 133 -0.49 -3.60 -12.29
C GLU A 133 -0.45 -3.33 -10.78
N LYS A 134 0.46 -3.96 -10.03
CA LYS A 134 0.66 -3.68 -8.61
C LYS A 134 1.16 -2.25 -8.38
N ASN A 135 2.13 -1.80 -9.16
CA ASN A 135 2.63 -0.42 -9.08
C ASN A 135 1.52 0.59 -9.40
N LEU A 136 0.68 0.31 -10.40
CA LEU A 136 -0.51 1.12 -10.69
C LEU A 136 -1.49 1.12 -9.51
N SER A 137 -1.74 -0.03 -8.89
CA SER A 137 -2.62 -0.08 -7.71
C SER A 137 -2.12 0.76 -6.54
N TYR A 138 -0.80 0.88 -6.36
CA TYR A 138 -0.18 1.69 -5.31
C TYR A 138 -0.28 3.20 -5.53
N THR A 139 -0.69 3.65 -6.73
CA THR A 139 -1.00 5.06 -6.97
C THR A 139 -2.29 5.49 -6.28
N GLN A 140 -3.15 4.54 -5.93
CA GLN A 140 -4.35 4.76 -5.11
C GLN A 140 -4.01 4.42 -3.67
N VAL A 141 -3.73 5.44 -2.87
CA VAL A 141 -3.39 5.27 -1.46
C VAL A 141 -4.68 5.15 -0.66
N VAL A 142 -4.84 4.00 -0.01
CA VAL A 142 -6.05 3.67 0.77
C VAL A 142 -5.73 3.57 2.27
N ALA A 143 -6.77 3.71 3.10
CA ALA A 143 -6.65 3.56 4.54
C ALA A 143 -6.27 2.12 4.94
N PRO A 144 -5.22 1.91 5.76
CA PRO A 144 -4.78 0.59 6.20
C PRO A 144 -5.72 -0.02 7.26
N SER A 145 -6.43 0.82 8.00
CA SER A 145 -7.37 0.45 9.08
C SER A 145 -8.53 1.44 9.14
N ASP A 146 -9.55 1.09 9.90
CA ASP A 146 -10.56 2.03 10.34
C ASP A 146 -9.92 3.04 11.31
N GLY A 147 -10.36 4.31 11.28
CA GLY A 147 -9.80 5.31 12.16
C GLY A 147 -10.15 6.74 11.77
N VAL A 148 -9.39 7.68 12.30
CA VAL A 148 -9.50 9.11 12.02
C VAL A 148 -8.23 9.58 11.33
N VAL A 149 -8.38 10.35 10.27
CA VAL A 149 -7.27 10.95 9.50
C VAL A 149 -6.65 12.06 10.34
N GLY A 150 -5.34 12.00 10.51
CA GLY A 150 -4.55 13.04 11.17
C GLY A 150 -4.30 14.26 10.26
N SER A 151 -3.19 14.96 10.51
CA SER A 151 -2.79 16.09 9.65
C SER A 151 -2.37 15.61 8.26
N ILE A 152 -2.63 16.44 7.25
CA ILE A 152 -2.25 16.21 5.84
C ILE A 152 -1.22 17.25 5.44
N PRO A 153 0.08 17.00 5.65
CA PRO A 153 1.13 17.97 5.38
C PRO A 153 1.38 18.23 3.89
N LEU A 154 1.06 17.24 3.04
CA LEU A 154 1.27 17.32 1.60
C LEU A 154 -0.05 17.69 0.89
N ARG A 155 0.02 18.67 -0.01
CA ARG A 155 -1.11 19.17 -0.79
C ARG A 155 -1.08 18.62 -2.23
N VAL A 156 -2.18 18.79 -2.95
CA VAL A 156 -2.26 18.50 -4.39
C VAL A 156 -1.11 19.21 -5.12
N GLY A 157 -0.42 18.49 -5.99
CA GLY A 157 0.78 18.93 -6.70
C GLY A 157 2.10 18.64 -5.99
N ALA A 158 2.08 18.28 -4.70
CA ALA A 158 3.29 17.90 -3.98
C ALA A 158 3.80 16.51 -4.43
N LEU A 159 5.13 16.34 -4.39
CA LEU A 159 5.75 15.05 -4.69
C LEU A 159 5.63 14.11 -3.47
N ALA A 160 4.96 12.99 -3.67
CA ALA A 160 4.90 11.89 -2.73
C ALA A 160 5.98 10.84 -3.04
N SER A 161 6.66 10.31 -2.02
CA SER A 161 7.73 9.33 -2.17
C SER A 161 7.73 8.34 -0.99
N PRO A 162 8.05 7.06 -1.20
CA PRO A 162 8.14 6.05 -0.12
C PRO A 162 9.12 6.41 1.00
N SER A 163 10.23 7.08 0.66
CA SER A 163 11.25 7.55 1.60
C SER A 163 10.98 8.94 2.16
N GLY A 164 9.91 9.59 1.70
CA GLY A 164 9.54 10.95 2.09
C GLY A 164 8.71 11.00 3.37
N GLN A 165 8.11 12.17 3.59
CA GLN A 165 7.16 12.39 4.68
C GLN A 165 5.90 11.55 4.48
N ALA A 166 5.28 11.09 5.58
CA ALA A 166 3.98 10.45 5.54
C ALA A 166 2.91 11.39 4.95
N LEU A 167 1.99 10.84 4.17
CA LEU A 167 0.87 11.61 3.59
C LEU A 167 -0.11 12.05 4.68
N THR A 168 -0.34 11.16 5.63
CA THR A 168 -1.16 11.39 6.82
C THR A 168 -0.89 10.26 7.82
N THR A 169 -1.52 10.35 8.99
CA THR A 169 -1.59 9.26 9.97
C THR A 169 -3.05 8.85 10.11
N VAL A 170 -3.33 7.56 10.15
CA VAL A 170 -4.66 7.05 10.50
C VAL A 170 -4.60 6.52 11.92
N SER A 171 -5.37 7.14 12.82
CA SER A 171 -5.41 6.81 14.26
C SER A 171 -6.68 6.08 14.60
N ASP A 172 -6.55 4.89 15.19
CA ASP A 172 -7.68 4.19 15.80
C ASP A 172 -7.93 4.76 17.19
N ASN A 173 -8.95 5.59 17.31
CA ASN A 173 -9.36 6.24 18.56
C ASN A 173 -10.49 5.49 19.27
N SER A 174 -10.74 4.21 18.95
CA SER A 174 -11.73 3.37 19.64
C SER A 174 -11.34 3.17 21.11
N GLU A 175 -10.05 3.12 21.39
CA GLU A 175 -9.43 3.13 22.71
C GLU A 175 -8.29 4.15 22.72
N VAL A 176 -8.14 4.87 23.81
CA VAL A 176 -7.06 5.85 23.97
C VAL A 176 -6.21 5.49 25.18
N TYR A 177 -4.91 5.69 25.05
CA TYR A 177 -3.94 5.53 26.12
C TYR A 177 -3.45 6.90 26.58
N ALA A 178 -3.51 7.15 27.89
CA ALA A 178 -2.94 8.34 28.51
C ALA A 178 -1.57 7.97 29.10
N TYR A 179 -0.54 8.60 28.60
CA TYR A 179 0.83 8.46 29.11
C TYR A 179 1.12 9.63 30.04
N PHE A 180 1.33 9.33 31.31
CA PHE A 180 1.71 10.30 32.34
C PHE A 180 3.22 10.36 32.41
N SER A 181 3.78 11.57 32.50
CA SER A 181 5.22 11.83 32.69
C SER A 181 5.48 12.58 33.98
#